data_df9b5e31c112a9f9d76cd8bc8983db5d
#
_entry.id   df9b5e31c112a9f9d76cd8bc8983db5d
#
_cell.length_a   1.000
_cell.length_b   1.000
_cell.length_c   1.000
_cell.angle_alpha   90.00
_cell.angle_beta   90.00
_cell.angle_gamma   90.00
#
_symmetry.space_group_name_H-M   'P 1'
#
loop_
_entity.id
_entity.type
_entity.pdbx_description
1 polymer ?
#
loop_
_entity_poly.entity_id
_entity_poly.type
_entity_poly.pdbx_seq_one_letter_code
_entity_poly.pdbx_strand_id
1 'polypeptide(L)'
;MAEKDGINTKDFLIGGLIGAIVGSAAALLFAPKSGKELREDLNTQVDTIKEKGNQWKDVAYEKGIEISDVAKGTKDKLVDSAGGFVDVVKDKSGKLADTVSKQSKAVKEVVSQNKEENQEAAKKAADTVKSEAKDAAGDVEKAADKAKKEAKKAVDEGKDEAKKIASDAKNEVK
;
A
#
# COMPACT_ATOMS: atom_id res chain seq x y z
N MET A 1 27.68 -7.37 15.86
CA MET A 1 26.95 -7.53 14.59
C MET A 1 26.51 -8.97 14.53
N ALA A 2 25.24 -9.25 14.71
CA ALA A 2 24.70 -10.61 14.62
C ALA A 2 24.32 -10.86 13.18
N GLU A 3 25.02 -11.77 12.51
CA GLU A 3 24.65 -12.30 11.21
C GLU A 3 23.28 -12.96 11.32
N LYS A 4 22.34 -12.48 10.51
CA LYS A 4 21.06 -13.16 10.32
C LYS A 4 21.31 -14.37 9.42
N ASP A 5 21.53 -15.54 10.03
CA ASP A 5 21.45 -16.81 9.34
C ASP A 5 20.00 -17.07 8.91
N GLY A 6 19.62 -16.45 7.79
CA GLY A 6 18.42 -16.80 7.08
C GLY A 6 18.62 -18.14 6.40
N ILE A 7 17.71 -19.10 6.62
CA ILE A 7 17.70 -20.39 5.93
C ILE A 7 17.88 -20.14 4.43
N ASN A 8 19.01 -20.61 3.90
CA ASN A 8 19.32 -20.44 2.47
C ASN A 8 18.35 -21.31 1.67
N THR A 9 17.51 -20.69 0.84
CA THR A 9 16.51 -21.38 0.01
C THR A 9 17.13 -22.50 -0.84
N LYS A 10 18.40 -22.37 -1.25
CA LYS A 10 19.14 -23.39 -1.99
C LYS A 10 19.44 -24.60 -1.11
N ASP A 11 19.88 -24.36 0.12
CA ASP A 11 20.21 -25.43 1.08
C ASP A 11 18.94 -26.16 1.50
N PHE A 12 17.83 -25.47 1.67
CA PHE A 12 16.53 -26.07 1.92
C PHE A 12 16.05 -26.95 0.76
N LEU A 13 16.18 -26.47 -0.48
CA LEU A 13 15.80 -27.24 -1.67
C LEU A 13 16.69 -28.48 -1.86
N ILE A 14 17.99 -28.35 -1.65
CA ILE A 14 18.94 -29.45 -1.74
C ILE A 14 18.67 -30.49 -0.64
N GLY A 15 18.48 -30.04 0.60
CA GLY A 15 18.15 -30.90 1.72
C GLY A 15 16.81 -31.62 1.54
N GLY A 16 15.79 -30.91 1.01
CA GLY A 16 14.49 -31.49 0.69
C GLY A 16 14.57 -32.54 -0.41
N LEU A 17 15.36 -32.30 -1.47
CA LEU A 17 15.56 -33.26 -2.55
C LEU A 17 16.29 -34.52 -2.06
N ILE A 18 17.36 -34.36 -1.31
CA ILE A 18 18.12 -35.50 -0.74
C ILE A 18 17.24 -36.29 0.24
N GLY A 19 16.51 -35.59 1.10
CA GLY A 19 15.58 -36.21 2.06
C GLY A 19 14.46 -36.99 1.36
N ALA A 20 13.91 -36.47 0.28
CA ALA A 20 12.90 -37.16 -0.53
C ALA A 20 13.44 -38.44 -1.19
N ILE A 21 14.66 -38.41 -1.71
CA ILE A 21 15.29 -39.60 -2.33
C ILE A 21 15.58 -40.68 -1.28
N VAL A 22 16.19 -40.31 -0.16
CA VAL A 22 16.51 -41.24 0.90
C VAL A 22 15.24 -41.79 1.60
N GLY A 23 14.26 -40.92 1.83
CA GLY A 23 12.97 -41.29 2.42
C GLY A 23 12.15 -42.22 1.52
N SER A 24 12.15 -42.01 0.21
CA SER A 24 11.46 -42.90 -0.72
C SER A 24 12.12 -44.25 -0.84
N ALA A 25 13.46 -44.35 -0.83
CA ALA A 25 14.18 -45.60 -0.83
C ALA A 25 13.93 -46.42 0.49
N ALA A 26 13.94 -45.76 1.62
CA ALA A 26 13.59 -46.39 2.91
C ALA A 26 12.12 -46.86 2.93
N ALA A 27 11.19 -46.05 2.45
CA ALA A 27 9.77 -46.41 2.38
C ALA A 27 9.52 -47.66 1.50
N LEU A 28 10.22 -47.78 0.36
CA LEU A 28 10.13 -48.94 -0.52
C LEU A 28 10.68 -50.23 0.12
N LEU A 29 11.74 -50.13 0.95
CA LEU A 29 12.34 -51.26 1.68
C LEU A 29 11.44 -51.76 2.83
N PHE A 30 10.66 -50.88 3.43
CA PHE A 30 9.79 -51.24 4.56
C PHE A 30 8.32 -51.37 4.17
N ALA A 31 7.96 -51.18 2.89
CA ALA A 31 6.58 -51.27 2.43
C ALA A 31 6.12 -52.75 2.36
N PRO A 32 5.11 -53.16 3.13
CA PRO A 32 4.63 -54.52 3.13
C PRO A 32 3.69 -54.85 1.95
N LYS A 33 3.50 -53.91 1.00
CA LYS A 33 2.57 -54.04 -0.14
C LYS A 33 3.31 -54.47 -1.42
N SER A 34 2.64 -55.27 -2.22
CA SER A 34 3.15 -55.69 -3.56
C SER A 34 3.32 -54.46 -4.47
N GLY A 35 4.30 -54.47 -5.36
CA GLY A 35 4.53 -53.36 -6.28
C GLY A 35 3.34 -53.04 -7.20
N LYS A 36 2.38 -53.96 -7.37
CA LYS A 36 1.14 -53.75 -8.13
C LYS A 36 0.15 -52.90 -7.30
N GLU A 37 -0.07 -53.24 -6.05
CA GLU A 37 -0.92 -52.47 -5.15
C GLU A 37 -0.37 -51.06 -4.90
N LEU A 38 0.95 -50.94 -4.80
CA LEU A 38 1.59 -49.63 -4.69
C LEU A 38 1.35 -48.73 -5.92
N ARG A 39 1.36 -49.32 -7.13
CA ARG A 39 1.03 -48.59 -8.38
C ARG A 39 -0.44 -48.16 -8.42
N GLU A 40 -1.35 -49.01 -8.00
CA GLU A 40 -2.79 -48.66 -7.94
C GLU A 40 -3.05 -47.58 -6.92
N ASP A 41 -2.46 -47.69 -5.72
CA ASP A 41 -2.54 -46.64 -4.68
C ASP A 41 -1.92 -45.32 -5.14
N LEU A 42 -0.78 -45.37 -5.86
CA LEU A 42 -0.14 -44.17 -6.43
C LEU A 42 -0.98 -43.53 -7.55
N ASN A 43 -1.58 -44.34 -8.43
CA ASN A 43 -2.46 -43.80 -9.47
C ASN A 43 -3.69 -43.11 -8.87
N THR A 44 -4.31 -43.72 -7.88
CA THR A 44 -5.45 -43.12 -7.17
C THR A 44 -5.05 -41.83 -6.45
N GLN A 45 -3.87 -41.78 -5.83
CA GLN A 45 -3.34 -40.56 -5.19
C GLN A 45 -2.98 -39.49 -6.20
N VAL A 46 -2.41 -39.88 -7.36
CA VAL A 46 -2.09 -38.93 -8.45
C VAL A 46 -3.37 -38.30 -9.01
N ASP A 47 -4.43 -39.08 -9.19
CA ASP A 47 -5.71 -38.55 -9.68
C ASP A 47 -6.35 -37.62 -8.65
N THR A 48 -6.30 -37.98 -7.37
CA THR A 48 -6.75 -37.09 -6.26
C THR A 48 -5.92 -35.80 -6.20
N ILE A 49 -4.59 -35.90 -6.39
CA ILE A 49 -3.70 -34.72 -6.41
C ILE A 49 -3.98 -33.84 -7.63
N LYS A 50 -4.24 -34.43 -8.81
CA LYS A 50 -4.64 -33.67 -10.00
C LYS A 50 -5.95 -32.95 -9.81
N GLU A 51 -6.95 -33.63 -9.27
CA GLU A 51 -8.27 -33.05 -9.00
C GLU A 51 -8.17 -31.90 -7.99
N LYS A 52 -7.50 -32.13 -6.86
CA LYS A 52 -7.22 -31.06 -5.89
C LYS A 52 -6.34 -29.96 -6.48
N GLY A 53 -5.34 -30.27 -7.28
CA GLY A 53 -4.50 -29.31 -7.96
C GLY A 53 -5.29 -28.40 -8.92
N ASN A 54 -6.26 -28.96 -9.64
CA ASN A 54 -7.15 -28.15 -10.48
C ASN A 54 -8.06 -27.25 -9.64
N GLN A 55 -8.65 -27.75 -8.56
CA GLN A 55 -9.44 -26.93 -7.62
C GLN A 55 -8.60 -25.78 -7.03
N TRP A 56 -7.36 -26.09 -6.62
CA TRP A 56 -6.44 -25.05 -6.12
C TRP A 56 -6.12 -24.00 -7.19
N LYS A 57 -5.95 -24.42 -8.43
CA LYS A 57 -5.67 -23.52 -9.54
C LYS A 57 -6.86 -22.59 -9.79
N ASP A 58 -8.06 -23.12 -9.82
CA ASP A 58 -9.27 -22.34 -10.06
C ASP A 58 -9.54 -21.35 -8.91
N VAL A 59 -9.44 -21.80 -7.66
CA VAL A 59 -9.56 -20.94 -6.48
C VAL A 59 -8.45 -19.90 -6.44
N ALA A 60 -7.20 -20.26 -6.73
CA ALA A 60 -6.09 -19.32 -6.75
C ALA A 60 -6.26 -18.26 -7.85
N TYR A 61 -6.81 -18.62 -8.99
CA TYR A 61 -7.08 -17.68 -10.08
C TYR A 61 -8.21 -16.72 -9.71
N GLU A 62 -9.34 -17.24 -9.21
CA GLU A 62 -10.49 -16.44 -8.79
C GLU A 62 -10.13 -15.47 -7.65
N LYS A 63 -9.51 -15.99 -6.59
CA LYS A 63 -9.08 -15.17 -5.45
C LYS A 63 -7.94 -14.21 -5.80
N GLY A 64 -7.11 -14.56 -6.75
CA GLY A 64 -6.09 -13.67 -7.30
C GLY A 64 -6.70 -12.45 -8.00
N ILE A 65 -7.81 -12.62 -8.73
CA ILE A 65 -8.56 -11.51 -9.32
C ILE A 65 -9.18 -10.64 -8.22
N GLU A 66 -9.85 -11.22 -7.23
CA GLU A 66 -10.45 -10.49 -6.11
C GLU A 66 -9.40 -9.65 -5.35
N ILE A 67 -8.23 -10.21 -5.05
CA ILE A 67 -7.12 -9.47 -4.42
C ILE A 67 -6.62 -8.35 -5.32
N SER A 68 -6.54 -8.57 -6.63
CA SER A 68 -6.15 -7.54 -7.59
C SER A 68 -7.13 -6.37 -7.60
N ASP A 69 -8.43 -6.63 -7.53
CA ASP A 69 -9.45 -5.59 -7.52
C ASP A 69 -9.46 -4.82 -6.20
N VAL A 70 -9.24 -5.48 -5.06
CA VAL A 70 -9.03 -4.81 -3.77
C VAL A 70 -7.79 -3.91 -3.82
N ALA A 71 -6.69 -4.37 -4.43
CA ALA A 71 -5.48 -3.58 -4.57
C ALA A 71 -5.70 -2.34 -5.47
N LYS A 72 -6.44 -2.48 -6.57
CA LYS A 72 -6.82 -1.35 -7.44
C LYS A 72 -7.69 -0.34 -6.68
N GLY A 73 -8.75 -0.79 -6.02
CA GLY A 73 -9.63 0.07 -5.24
C GLY A 73 -8.90 0.82 -4.11
N THR A 74 -7.95 0.16 -3.44
CA THR A 74 -7.10 0.81 -2.44
C THR A 74 -6.20 1.87 -3.07
N LYS A 75 -5.59 1.57 -4.24
CA LYS A 75 -4.79 2.53 -4.99
C LYS A 75 -5.60 3.76 -5.40
N ASP A 76 -6.81 3.57 -5.90
CA ASP A 76 -7.67 4.68 -6.34
C ASP A 76 -8.03 5.60 -5.17
N LYS A 77 -8.40 5.04 -4.01
CA LYS A 77 -8.64 5.81 -2.77
C LYS A 77 -7.39 6.59 -2.33
N LEU A 78 -6.20 6.03 -2.48
CA LEU A 78 -4.94 6.71 -2.15
C LEU A 78 -4.65 7.87 -3.12
N VAL A 79 -4.91 7.68 -4.41
CA VAL A 79 -4.74 8.72 -5.43
C VAL A 79 -5.71 9.87 -5.19
N ASP A 80 -6.97 9.60 -4.89
CA ASP A 80 -7.98 10.61 -4.58
C ASP A 80 -7.61 11.42 -3.32
N SER A 81 -7.17 10.75 -2.26
CA SER A 81 -6.70 11.42 -1.04
C SER A 81 -5.50 12.32 -1.29
N ALA A 82 -4.55 11.85 -2.10
CA ALA A 82 -3.38 12.65 -2.49
C ALA A 82 -3.77 13.83 -3.39
N GLY A 83 -4.69 13.62 -4.33
CA GLY A 83 -5.22 14.66 -5.22
C GLY A 83 -5.87 15.80 -4.44
N GLY A 84 -6.76 15.46 -3.52
CA GLY A 84 -7.42 16.46 -2.65
C GLY A 84 -6.44 17.28 -1.81
N PHE A 85 -5.35 16.67 -1.33
CA PHE A 85 -4.30 17.41 -0.63
C PHE A 85 -3.56 18.38 -1.57
N VAL A 86 -3.19 17.92 -2.77
CA VAL A 86 -2.51 18.75 -3.78
C VAL A 86 -3.36 19.96 -4.17
N ASP A 87 -4.67 19.78 -4.34
CA ASP A 87 -5.59 20.86 -4.69
C ASP A 87 -5.66 21.92 -3.58
N VAL A 88 -5.70 21.52 -2.32
CA VAL A 88 -5.66 22.45 -1.17
C VAL A 88 -4.35 23.23 -1.15
N VAL A 89 -3.21 22.57 -1.34
CA VAL A 89 -1.89 23.24 -1.38
C VAL A 89 -1.83 24.24 -2.51
N LYS A 90 -2.32 23.88 -3.70
CA LYS A 90 -2.33 24.74 -4.87
C LYS A 90 -3.24 25.98 -4.69
N ASP A 91 -4.45 25.79 -4.16
CA ASP A 91 -5.39 26.89 -3.86
C ASP A 91 -4.79 27.85 -2.82
N LYS A 92 -4.26 27.32 -1.73
CA LYS A 92 -3.71 28.16 -0.65
C LYS A 92 -2.43 28.89 -1.07
N SER A 93 -1.54 28.25 -1.80
CA SER A 93 -0.34 28.90 -2.33
C SER A 93 -0.68 29.96 -3.37
N GLY A 94 -1.69 29.74 -4.20
CA GLY A 94 -2.19 30.75 -5.15
C GLY A 94 -2.77 31.98 -4.46
N LYS A 95 -3.62 31.79 -3.46
CA LYS A 95 -4.20 32.89 -2.65
C LYS A 95 -3.12 33.70 -1.95
N LEU A 96 -2.14 33.03 -1.35
CA LEU A 96 -1.02 33.70 -0.68
C LEU A 96 -0.19 34.52 -1.66
N ALA A 97 0.10 34.00 -2.84
CA ALA A 97 0.82 34.71 -3.90
C ALA A 97 0.06 35.95 -4.37
N ASP A 98 -1.26 35.84 -4.54
CA ASP A 98 -2.13 36.98 -4.90
C ASP A 98 -2.13 38.05 -3.82
N THR A 99 -2.22 37.67 -2.54
CA THR A 99 -2.17 38.58 -1.42
C THR A 99 -0.82 39.30 -1.34
N VAL A 100 0.29 38.58 -1.45
CA VAL A 100 1.63 39.18 -1.49
C VAL A 100 1.75 40.16 -2.64
N SER A 101 1.24 39.83 -3.82
CA SER A 101 1.26 40.70 -5.00
C SER A 101 0.45 41.98 -4.78
N LYS A 102 -0.78 41.88 -4.23
CA LYS A 102 -1.64 43.01 -3.94
C LYS A 102 -1.03 43.93 -2.88
N GLN A 103 -0.53 43.36 -1.76
CA GLN A 103 0.11 44.13 -0.70
C GLN A 103 1.39 44.80 -1.16
N SER A 104 2.20 44.12 -1.98
CA SER A 104 3.41 44.71 -2.57
C SER A 104 3.11 45.90 -3.49
N LYS A 105 2.03 45.82 -4.28
CA LYS A 105 1.57 46.95 -5.12
C LYS A 105 1.07 48.11 -4.24
N ALA A 106 0.25 47.85 -3.24
CA ALA A 106 -0.26 48.86 -2.31
C ALA A 106 0.88 49.58 -1.56
N VAL A 107 1.87 48.86 -1.08
CA VAL A 107 3.06 49.45 -0.44
C VAL A 107 3.84 50.32 -1.44
N LYS A 108 4.05 49.88 -2.68
CA LYS A 108 4.74 50.68 -3.69
C LYS A 108 4.01 52.01 -4.00
N GLU A 109 2.69 51.99 -4.03
CA GLU A 109 1.87 53.18 -4.33
C GLU A 109 1.96 54.19 -3.17
N VAL A 110 1.87 53.73 -1.91
CA VAL A 110 2.00 54.57 -0.71
C VAL A 110 3.42 55.13 -0.57
N VAL A 111 4.46 54.31 -0.88
CA VAL A 111 5.86 54.75 -0.80
C VAL A 111 6.16 55.89 -1.78
N SER A 112 5.41 56.00 -2.86
CA SER A 112 5.57 57.10 -3.80
C SER A 112 5.02 58.44 -3.34
N GLN A 113 4.16 58.47 -2.30
CA GLN A 113 3.40 59.65 -1.92
C GLN A 113 3.80 60.33 -0.61
N ASN A 114 4.28 59.64 0.43
CA ASN A 114 4.65 60.28 1.73
C ASN A 114 5.49 59.37 2.64
N LYS A 115 6.49 59.93 3.40
CA LYS A 115 7.46 59.14 4.19
C LYS A 115 6.94 58.57 5.53
N GLU A 116 6.04 59.24 6.20
CA GLU A 116 5.56 58.82 7.53
C GLU A 116 4.40 57.81 7.42
N GLU A 117 3.47 57.97 6.50
CA GLU A 117 2.43 56.98 6.21
C GLU A 117 2.95 55.67 5.63
N ASN A 118 4.15 55.68 5.07
CA ASN A 118 4.81 54.54 4.50
C ASN A 118 5.15 53.41 5.49
N GLN A 119 5.53 53.76 6.74
CA GLN A 119 5.86 52.72 7.72
C GLN A 119 4.62 52.00 8.23
N GLU A 120 3.52 52.71 8.39
CA GLU A 120 2.25 52.10 8.88
C GLU A 120 1.61 51.22 7.79
N ALA A 121 1.62 51.67 6.55
CA ALA A 121 1.12 50.90 5.41
C ALA A 121 1.96 49.62 5.17
N ALA A 122 3.27 49.73 5.23
CA ALA A 122 4.17 48.59 5.11
C ALA A 122 3.98 47.57 6.26
N LYS A 123 3.75 48.08 7.49
CA LYS A 123 3.48 47.22 8.65
C LYS A 123 2.13 46.49 8.51
N LYS A 124 1.07 47.20 8.10
CA LYS A 124 -0.26 46.60 7.86
C LYS A 124 -0.19 45.53 6.73
N ALA A 125 0.53 45.83 5.66
CA ALA A 125 0.73 44.85 4.57
C ALA A 125 1.48 43.58 5.05
N ALA A 126 2.54 43.76 5.83
CA ALA A 126 3.29 42.66 6.42
C ALA A 126 2.44 41.80 7.39
N ASP A 127 1.65 42.46 8.23
CA ASP A 127 0.77 41.77 9.19
C ASP A 127 -0.34 40.98 8.43
N THR A 128 -0.91 41.54 7.37
CA THR A 128 -1.88 40.84 6.53
C THR A 128 -1.29 39.62 5.86
N VAL A 129 -0.12 39.75 5.24
CA VAL A 129 0.58 38.61 4.60
C VAL A 129 0.93 37.55 5.65
N LYS A 130 1.39 37.96 6.83
CA LYS A 130 1.72 37.02 7.92
C LYS A 130 0.50 36.28 8.45
N SER A 131 -0.65 36.96 8.58
CA SER A 131 -1.90 36.31 8.98
C SER A 131 -2.36 35.29 7.96
N GLU A 132 -2.42 35.66 6.67
CA GLU A 132 -2.83 34.75 5.60
C GLU A 132 -1.86 33.59 5.41
N ALA A 133 -0.55 33.81 5.58
CA ALA A 133 0.43 32.73 5.55
C ALA A 133 0.22 31.72 6.68
N LYS A 134 -0.13 32.22 7.87
CA LYS A 134 -0.45 31.37 9.03
C LYS A 134 -1.73 30.57 8.81
N ASP A 135 -2.77 31.19 8.28
CA ASP A 135 -4.02 30.53 8.00
C ASP A 135 -3.87 29.49 6.87
N ALA A 136 -3.13 29.84 5.81
CA ALA A 136 -2.80 28.89 4.74
C ALA A 136 -2.00 27.69 5.25
N ALA A 137 -1.01 27.92 6.11
CA ALA A 137 -0.23 26.84 6.73
C ALA A 137 -1.11 25.91 7.59
N GLY A 138 -2.02 26.48 8.40
CA GLY A 138 -2.97 25.71 9.20
C GLY A 138 -3.94 24.88 8.36
N ASP A 139 -4.39 25.40 7.23
CA ASP A 139 -5.28 24.68 6.33
C ASP A 139 -4.55 23.56 5.58
N VAL A 140 -3.30 23.79 5.18
CA VAL A 140 -2.45 22.75 4.57
C VAL A 140 -2.15 21.63 5.58
N GLU A 141 -1.87 21.96 6.84
CA GLU A 141 -1.66 20.98 7.90
C GLU A 141 -2.91 20.10 8.12
N LYS A 142 -4.09 20.71 8.22
CA LYS A 142 -5.36 19.99 8.35
C LYS A 142 -5.63 19.09 7.15
N ALA A 143 -5.34 19.57 5.93
CA ALA A 143 -5.51 18.79 4.72
C ALA A 143 -4.53 17.60 4.67
N ALA A 144 -3.28 17.78 5.11
CA ALA A 144 -2.30 16.72 5.22
C ALA A 144 -2.73 15.64 6.24
N ASP A 145 -3.23 16.05 7.40
CA ASP A 145 -3.74 15.13 8.41
C ASP A 145 -4.97 14.36 7.93
N LYS A 146 -5.86 15.01 7.20
CA LYS A 146 -7.03 14.37 6.59
C LYS A 146 -6.57 13.33 5.56
N ALA A 147 -5.72 13.71 4.62
CA ALA A 147 -5.20 12.81 3.60
C ALA A 147 -4.47 11.60 4.22
N LYS A 148 -3.67 11.82 5.27
CA LYS A 148 -2.99 10.76 6.01
C LYS A 148 -3.97 9.78 6.69
N LYS A 149 -5.05 10.28 7.29
CA LYS A 149 -6.08 9.44 7.91
C LYS A 149 -6.84 8.62 6.88
N GLU A 150 -7.23 9.24 5.75
CA GLU A 150 -7.92 8.56 4.65
C GLU A 150 -7.03 7.49 4.01
N ALA A 151 -5.77 7.81 3.75
CA ALA A 151 -4.82 6.85 3.22
C ALA A 151 -4.61 5.65 4.16
N LYS A 152 -4.46 5.90 5.47
CA LYS A 152 -4.36 4.83 6.46
C LYS A 152 -5.60 3.95 6.48
N LYS A 153 -6.79 4.56 6.48
CA LYS A 153 -8.07 3.83 6.45
C LYS A 153 -8.17 2.96 5.19
N ALA A 154 -7.84 3.50 4.01
CA ALA A 154 -7.88 2.74 2.76
C ALA A 154 -6.92 1.53 2.78
N VAL A 155 -5.73 1.69 3.34
CA VAL A 155 -4.76 0.60 3.49
C VAL A 155 -5.25 -0.47 4.49
N ASP A 156 -5.80 -0.06 5.62
CA ASP A 156 -6.30 -0.99 6.63
C ASP A 156 -7.51 -1.77 6.10
N GLU A 157 -8.47 -1.11 5.45
CA GLU A 157 -9.61 -1.76 4.76
C GLU A 157 -9.13 -2.76 3.71
N GLY A 158 -8.20 -2.36 2.83
CA GLY A 158 -7.65 -3.25 1.81
C GLY A 158 -6.94 -4.48 2.38
N LYS A 159 -6.23 -4.32 3.51
CA LYS A 159 -5.60 -5.44 4.23
C LYS A 159 -6.63 -6.42 4.82
N ASP A 160 -7.70 -5.89 5.39
CA ASP A 160 -8.73 -6.73 6.02
C ASP A 160 -9.53 -7.49 4.96
N GLU A 161 -9.87 -6.85 3.84
CA GLU A 161 -10.48 -7.52 2.68
C GLU A 161 -9.58 -8.61 2.10
N ALA A 162 -8.30 -8.32 1.90
CA ALA A 162 -7.34 -9.31 1.39
C ALA A 162 -7.19 -10.51 2.35
N LYS A 163 -7.18 -10.28 3.67
CA LYS A 163 -7.16 -11.36 4.67
C LYS A 163 -8.41 -12.22 4.60
N LYS A 164 -9.58 -11.61 4.42
CA LYS A 164 -10.85 -12.32 4.29
C LYS A 164 -10.83 -13.22 3.07
N ILE A 165 -10.44 -12.69 1.90
CA ILE A 165 -10.31 -13.46 0.65
C ILE A 165 -9.36 -14.65 0.84
N ALA A 166 -8.20 -14.44 1.49
CA ALA A 166 -7.24 -15.50 1.77
C ALA A 166 -7.79 -16.58 2.73
N SER A 167 -8.61 -16.19 3.70
CA SER A 167 -9.28 -17.12 4.60
C SER A 167 -10.35 -17.94 3.88
N ASP A 168 -11.12 -17.31 3.03
CA ASP A 168 -12.17 -17.96 2.23
C ASP A 168 -11.56 -18.97 1.27
N ALA A 169 -10.48 -18.60 0.54
CA ALA A 169 -9.73 -19.50 -0.30
C ALA A 169 -9.23 -20.75 0.45
N LYS A 170 -8.77 -20.58 1.70
CA LYS A 170 -8.30 -21.69 2.52
C LYS A 170 -9.43 -22.64 2.93
N ASN A 171 -10.66 -22.15 3.08
CA ASN A 171 -11.81 -22.95 3.45
C ASN A 171 -12.42 -23.70 2.25
N GLU A 172 -12.37 -23.12 1.04
CA GLU A 172 -12.86 -23.74 -0.18
C GLU A 172 -12.05 -24.95 -0.66
N VAL A 173 -10.81 -25.07 -0.16
CA VAL A 173 -9.88 -26.14 -0.57
C VAL A 173 -9.70 -27.24 0.48
N LYS A 174 -10.47 -27.22 1.57
CA LYS A 174 -10.51 -28.32 2.55
C LYS A 174 -11.50 -29.38 2.13
#